data_988fa3ed79029e258b018b2f33ed851f
#
_entry.id   988fa3ed79029e258b018b2f33ed851f
#
_cell.length_a   1.000
_cell.length_b   1.000
_cell.length_c   1.000
_cell.angle_alpha   90.00
_cell.angle_beta   90.00
_cell.angle_gamma   90.00
#
_symmetry.space_group_name_H-M   'P 1'
#
loop_
_entity.id
_entity.type
_entity.pdbx_description
1 polymer ?
#
loop_
_entity_poly.entity_id
_entity_poly.type
_entity_poly.pdbx_seq_one_letter_code
_entity_poly.pdbx_strand_id
1 'polypeptide(L)'
;MRCSRCECAYLSIIIGIIAGVLLGVLFALGFVSTGIIFWALLAIGVAGVFLAPLYAANTACPGTEQCFCNYRKIFLTASAGTILTSAAGLIVSTLGSTVATAIILGLATFFAVTQLVSTICLAKCLCNN
;
A
#
# COMPACT_ATOMS: atom_id res chain seq x y z
N MET A 1 -1.19 -26.33 -8.86
CA MET A 1 -1.87 -25.61 -7.75
C MET A 1 -2.49 -24.33 -8.30
N ARG A 2 -3.81 -24.28 -8.37
CA ARG A 2 -4.49 -23.02 -8.67
C ARG A 2 -4.22 -22.07 -7.50
N CYS A 3 -3.35 -21.07 -7.69
CA CYS A 3 -3.33 -19.92 -6.81
C CYS A 3 -4.75 -19.37 -6.80
N SER A 4 -5.48 -19.52 -5.72
CA SER A 4 -6.83 -18.97 -5.63
C SER A 4 -6.68 -17.46 -5.62
N ARG A 5 -7.06 -16.86 -6.74
CA ARG A 5 -6.87 -15.44 -7.08
C ARG A 5 -7.49 -14.49 -6.04
N CYS A 6 -8.43 -15.00 -5.27
CA CYS A 6 -9.09 -14.25 -4.21
C CYS A 6 -8.32 -14.23 -2.88
N GLU A 7 -7.53 -15.29 -2.59
CA GLU A 7 -6.85 -15.39 -1.29
C GLU A 7 -5.78 -14.33 -1.10
N CYS A 8 -5.03 -13.99 -2.15
CA CYS A 8 -3.94 -13.02 -2.03
C CYS A 8 -4.46 -11.60 -1.83
N ALA A 9 -5.54 -11.21 -2.53
CA ALA A 9 -6.17 -9.91 -2.34
C ALA A 9 -6.79 -9.78 -0.94
N TYR A 10 -7.44 -10.83 -0.47
CA TYR A 10 -8.03 -10.85 0.86
C TYR A 10 -6.97 -10.79 1.96
N LEU A 11 -5.88 -11.52 1.78
CA LEU A 11 -4.73 -11.51 2.69
C LEU A 11 -4.09 -10.12 2.77
N SER A 12 -3.95 -9.41 1.64
CA SER A 12 -3.37 -8.06 1.61
C SER A 12 -4.19 -7.06 2.42
N ILE A 13 -5.51 -7.14 2.33
CA ILE A 13 -6.42 -6.26 3.07
C ILE A 13 -6.34 -6.55 4.57
N ILE A 14 -6.36 -7.82 4.99
CA ILE A 14 -6.28 -8.21 6.41
C ILE A 14 -4.96 -7.75 7.02
N ILE A 15 -3.83 -8.02 6.36
CA ILE A 15 -2.50 -7.59 6.82
C ILE A 15 -2.42 -6.06 6.89
N GLY A 16 -2.99 -5.37 5.89
CA GLY A 16 -3.06 -3.91 5.87
C GLY A 16 -3.84 -3.34 7.05
N ILE A 17 -4.99 -3.92 7.38
CA ILE A 17 -5.81 -3.49 8.54
C ILE A 17 -5.03 -3.68 9.84
N ILE A 18 -4.43 -4.86 10.05
CA ILE A 18 -3.66 -5.16 11.26
C ILE A 18 -2.48 -4.18 11.40
N ALA A 19 -1.72 -3.97 10.35
CA ALA A 19 -0.58 -3.05 10.36
C ALA A 19 -1.02 -1.59 10.60
N GLY A 20 -2.11 -1.15 9.97
CA GLY A 20 -2.65 0.19 10.13
C GLY A 20 -3.12 0.47 11.57
N VAL A 21 -3.84 -0.48 12.16
CA VAL A 21 -4.31 -0.37 13.56
C VAL A 21 -3.12 -0.37 14.52
N LEU A 22 -2.16 -1.28 14.35
CA LEU A 22 -0.97 -1.33 15.21
C LEU A 22 -0.17 -0.04 15.17
N LEU A 23 0.08 0.51 13.98
CA LEU A 23 0.85 1.74 13.86
C LEU A 23 0.10 2.95 14.41
N GLY A 24 -1.20 3.04 14.17
CA GLY A 24 -2.06 4.07 14.74
C GLY A 24 -2.06 4.06 16.28
N VAL A 25 -2.14 2.88 16.88
CA VAL A 25 -2.07 2.73 18.35
C VAL A 25 -0.68 3.07 18.89
N LEU A 26 0.39 2.60 18.26
CA LEU A 26 1.77 2.92 18.67
C LEU A 26 2.04 4.42 18.61
N PHE A 27 1.49 5.10 17.61
CA PHE A 27 1.58 6.55 17.52
C PHE A 27 0.79 7.24 18.66
N ALA A 28 -0.44 6.80 18.93
CA ALA A 28 -1.27 7.35 20.01
C ALA A 28 -0.61 7.19 21.39
N LEU A 29 0.20 6.14 21.57
CA LEU A 29 1.00 5.91 22.78
C LEU A 29 2.31 6.71 22.82
N GLY A 30 2.64 7.48 21.79
CA GLY A 30 3.82 8.33 21.74
C GLY A 30 5.15 7.61 21.41
N PHE A 31 5.10 6.36 20.97
CA PHE A 31 6.31 5.60 20.63
C PHE A 31 6.92 5.96 19.27
N VAL A 32 6.20 6.72 18.45
CA VAL A 32 6.56 6.93 17.05
C VAL A 32 6.47 8.40 16.68
N SER A 33 7.51 8.95 16.03
CA SER A 33 7.50 10.31 15.49
C SER A 33 6.92 10.34 14.07
N THR A 34 5.98 11.26 13.81
CA THR A 34 5.16 11.28 12.59
C THR A 34 5.90 11.72 11.33
N GLY A 35 6.80 12.70 11.43
CA GLY A 35 7.38 13.33 10.24
C GLY A 35 8.09 12.36 9.31
N ILE A 36 9.02 11.58 9.85
CA ILE A 36 9.84 10.63 9.07
C ILE A 36 8.97 9.54 8.45
N ILE A 37 7.95 9.07 9.17
CA ILE A 37 7.08 7.98 8.69
C ILE A 37 6.22 8.44 7.53
N PHE A 38 5.61 9.62 7.59
CA PHE A 38 4.83 10.15 6.46
C PHE A 38 5.69 10.35 5.21
N TRP A 39 6.93 10.80 5.35
CA TRP A 39 7.87 10.90 4.24
C TRP A 39 8.22 9.53 3.65
N ALA A 40 8.45 8.53 4.50
CA ALA A 40 8.72 7.16 4.05
C ALA A 40 7.51 6.55 3.32
N LEU A 41 6.29 6.73 3.87
CA LEU A 41 5.06 6.25 3.24
C LEU A 41 4.79 6.95 1.90
N LEU A 42 5.06 8.25 1.82
CA LEU A 42 4.95 9.01 0.57
C LEU A 42 5.93 8.46 -0.48
N ALA A 43 7.18 8.20 -0.09
CA ALA A 43 8.17 7.62 -0.99
C ALA A 43 7.76 6.23 -1.51
N ILE A 44 7.17 5.38 -0.65
CA ILE A 44 6.63 4.07 -1.03
C ILE A 44 5.46 4.23 -2.03
N GLY A 45 4.56 5.17 -1.79
CA GLY A 45 3.44 5.47 -2.69
C GLY A 45 3.91 5.91 -4.06
N VAL A 46 4.86 6.85 -4.12
CA VAL A 46 5.45 7.35 -5.37
C VAL A 46 6.20 6.24 -6.11
N ALA A 47 7.02 5.46 -5.41
CA ALA A 47 7.71 4.32 -6.01
C ALA A 47 6.73 3.32 -6.64
N GLY A 48 5.58 3.07 -6.00
CA GLY A 48 4.53 2.21 -6.54
C GLY A 48 3.97 2.72 -7.87
N VAL A 49 3.73 4.01 -8.00
CA VAL A 49 3.24 4.61 -9.26
C VAL A 49 4.28 4.45 -10.38
N PHE A 50 5.57 4.58 -10.08
CA PHE A 50 6.63 4.37 -11.08
C PHE A 50 6.82 2.90 -11.46
N LEU A 51 6.61 1.97 -10.52
CA LEU A 51 6.70 0.53 -10.80
C LEU A 51 5.57 0.01 -11.67
N ALA A 52 4.38 0.60 -11.61
CA ALA A 52 3.21 0.19 -12.39
C ALA A 52 3.48 0.15 -13.91
N PRO A 53 4.03 1.20 -14.56
CA PRO A 53 4.34 1.16 -15.98
C PRO A 53 5.50 0.21 -16.31
N LEU A 54 6.45 0.00 -15.42
CA LEU A 54 7.54 -0.95 -15.61
C LEU A 54 7.01 -2.39 -15.65
N TYR A 55 6.07 -2.74 -14.79
CA TYR A 55 5.40 -4.03 -14.85
C TYR A 55 4.55 -4.19 -16.10
N ALA A 56 3.88 -3.13 -16.55
CA ALA A 56 3.08 -3.14 -17.77
C ALA A 56 3.94 -3.31 -19.04
N ALA A 57 5.14 -2.75 -19.07
CA ALA A 57 6.06 -2.84 -20.21
C ALA A 57 6.70 -4.23 -20.37
N ASN A 58 6.82 -5.00 -19.27
CA ASN A 58 7.42 -6.34 -19.28
C ASN A 58 6.43 -7.48 -19.58
N THR A 59 5.20 -7.18 -19.95
CA THR A 59 4.15 -8.18 -20.24
C THR A 59 4.28 -8.77 -21.65
N ALA A 60 5.44 -9.33 -21.97
CA ALA A 60 5.64 -10.03 -23.27
C ALA A 60 5.14 -11.49 -23.26
N CYS A 61 4.62 -12.02 -22.15
CA CYS A 61 4.16 -13.40 -22.03
C CYS A 61 2.63 -13.50 -22.07
N PRO A 62 2.06 -14.36 -22.93
CA PRO A 62 0.62 -14.63 -22.93
C PRO A 62 0.23 -15.31 -21.60
N GLY A 63 -0.68 -14.70 -20.87
CA GLY A 63 -1.09 -15.12 -19.51
C GLY A 63 -0.79 -14.09 -18.41
N THR A 64 0.20 -13.25 -18.61
CA THR A 64 0.57 -12.15 -17.70
C THR A 64 -0.46 -11.03 -17.70
N GLU A 65 -1.12 -10.79 -18.82
CA GLU A 65 -2.17 -9.77 -18.95
C GLU A 65 -3.33 -9.99 -17.97
N GLN A 66 -3.73 -11.24 -17.76
CA GLN A 66 -4.85 -11.56 -16.87
C GLN A 66 -4.48 -11.36 -15.38
N CYS A 67 -3.24 -11.66 -15.00
CA CYS A 67 -2.72 -11.37 -13.67
C CYS A 67 -2.65 -9.87 -13.42
N PHE A 68 -2.10 -9.12 -14.36
CA PHE A 68 -1.95 -7.68 -14.26
C PHE A 68 -3.30 -6.96 -14.26
N CYS A 69 -4.25 -7.33 -15.12
CA CYS A 69 -5.59 -6.73 -15.16
C CYS A 69 -6.35 -6.87 -13.85
N ASN A 70 -6.23 -8.01 -13.15
CA ASN A 70 -6.92 -8.23 -11.89
C ASN A 70 -6.30 -7.44 -10.72
N TYR A 71 -4.96 -7.33 -10.67
CA TYR A 71 -4.27 -6.66 -9.57
C TYR A 71 -4.04 -5.16 -9.82
N ARG A 72 -4.10 -4.71 -11.09
CA ARG A 72 -3.88 -3.31 -11.47
C ARG A 72 -4.78 -2.33 -10.73
N LYS A 73 -6.07 -2.64 -10.61
CA LYS A 73 -7.03 -1.77 -9.94
C LYS A 73 -6.70 -1.60 -8.46
N ILE A 74 -6.44 -2.71 -7.76
CA ILE A 74 -6.10 -2.70 -6.33
C ILE A 74 -4.78 -1.98 -6.11
N PHE A 75 -3.79 -2.26 -6.93
CA PHE A 75 -2.46 -1.67 -6.85
C PHE A 75 -2.49 -0.15 -7.08
N LEU A 76 -3.17 0.33 -8.12
CA LEU A 76 -3.31 1.76 -8.41
C LEU A 76 -4.11 2.49 -7.33
N THR A 77 -5.20 1.88 -6.85
CA THR A 77 -6.00 2.45 -5.77
C THR A 77 -5.18 2.54 -4.47
N ALA A 78 -4.42 1.51 -4.14
CA ALA A 78 -3.56 1.50 -2.96
C ALA A 78 -2.44 2.55 -3.07
N SER A 79 -1.80 2.67 -4.23
CA SER A 79 -0.75 3.68 -4.48
C SER A 79 -1.30 5.11 -4.38
N ALA A 80 -2.42 5.39 -5.02
CA ALA A 80 -3.09 6.69 -4.94
C ALA A 80 -3.52 7.00 -3.49
N GLY A 81 -4.10 6.01 -2.80
CA GLY A 81 -4.49 6.13 -1.39
C GLY A 81 -3.29 6.44 -0.50
N THR A 82 -2.16 5.76 -0.68
CA THR A 82 -0.93 6.02 0.09
C THR A 82 -0.43 7.45 -0.12
N ILE A 83 -0.38 7.94 -1.34
CA ILE A 83 0.08 9.30 -1.65
C ILE A 83 -0.86 10.34 -1.01
N LEU A 84 -2.17 10.20 -1.23
CA LEU A 84 -3.15 11.16 -0.72
C LEU A 84 -3.18 11.19 0.81
N THR A 85 -3.18 10.02 1.46
CA THR A 85 -3.22 9.96 2.93
C THR A 85 -1.90 10.41 3.55
N SER A 86 -0.75 10.15 2.92
CA SER A 86 0.54 10.62 3.41
C SER A 86 0.67 12.15 3.27
N ALA A 87 0.21 12.72 2.15
CA ALA A 87 0.20 14.16 1.96
C ALA A 87 -0.75 14.86 2.97
N ALA A 88 -1.95 14.32 3.16
CA ALA A 88 -2.89 14.81 4.17
C ALA A 88 -2.30 14.69 5.59
N GLY A 89 -1.60 13.60 5.89
CA GLY A 89 -0.94 13.39 7.17
C GLY A 89 0.14 14.41 7.46
N LEU A 90 0.94 14.79 6.47
CA LEU A 90 1.94 15.86 6.61
C LEU A 90 1.27 17.20 6.95
N ILE A 91 0.16 17.53 6.30
CA ILE A 91 -0.60 18.77 6.57
C ILE A 91 -1.19 18.74 7.99
N VAL A 92 -1.86 17.66 8.35
CA VAL A 92 -2.54 17.54 9.65
C VAL A 92 -1.54 17.47 10.82
N SER A 93 -0.36 16.88 10.61
CA SER A 93 0.69 16.83 11.63
C SER A 93 1.19 18.23 12.02
N THR A 94 1.12 19.20 11.10
CA THR A 94 1.48 20.61 11.39
C THR A 94 0.40 21.33 12.20
N LEU A 95 -0.84 20.85 12.17
CA LEU A 95 -1.96 21.43 12.94
C LEU A 95 -2.03 20.96 14.39
N GLY A 96 -1.18 20.03 14.80
CA GLY A 96 -1.05 19.58 16.18
C GLY A 96 -2.17 18.67 16.70
N SER A 97 -3.08 18.18 15.85
CA SER A 97 -4.14 17.27 16.26
C SER A 97 -3.65 15.83 16.30
N THR A 98 -3.41 15.30 17.51
CA THR A 98 -2.89 13.94 17.74
C THR A 98 -3.86 12.84 17.24
N VAL A 99 -5.17 13.01 17.49
CA VAL A 99 -6.18 12.02 17.09
C VAL A 99 -6.34 11.93 15.59
N ALA A 100 -6.45 13.07 14.90
CA ALA A 100 -6.56 13.10 13.44
C ALA A 100 -5.30 12.54 12.78
N THR A 101 -4.13 12.88 13.31
CA THR A 101 -2.84 12.35 12.82
C THR A 101 -2.75 10.83 12.99
N ALA A 102 -3.22 10.28 14.12
CA ALA A 102 -3.24 8.83 14.38
C ALA A 102 -4.13 8.08 13.35
N ILE A 103 -5.31 8.62 13.06
CA ILE A 103 -6.25 8.03 12.10
C ILE A 103 -5.65 8.05 10.69
N ILE A 104 -5.11 9.19 10.27
CA ILE A 104 -4.51 9.33 8.94
C ILE A 104 -3.27 8.45 8.79
N LEU A 105 -2.45 8.33 9.84
CA LEU A 105 -1.30 7.44 9.86
C LEU A 105 -1.71 5.98 9.71
N GLY A 106 -2.75 5.55 10.41
CA GLY A 106 -3.32 4.21 10.26
C GLY A 106 -3.80 3.92 8.85
N LEU A 107 -4.52 4.88 8.22
CA LEU A 107 -4.98 4.76 6.84
C LEU A 107 -3.82 4.73 5.83
N ALA A 108 -2.83 5.60 6.00
CA ALA A 108 -1.66 5.63 5.13
C ALA A 108 -0.88 4.31 5.20
N THR A 109 -0.71 3.75 6.40
CA THR A 109 -0.07 2.46 6.61
C THR A 109 -0.87 1.33 5.97
N PHE A 110 -2.19 1.33 6.13
CA PHE A 110 -3.07 0.36 5.50
C PHE A 110 -2.87 0.32 3.98
N PHE A 111 -2.91 1.48 3.31
CA PHE A 111 -2.72 1.56 1.87
C PHE A 111 -1.30 1.15 1.45
N ALA A 112 -0.26 1.57 2.17
CA ALA A 112 1.12 1.22 1.87
C ALA A 112 1.36 -0.30 1.98
N VAL A 113 0.87 -0.94 3.03
CA VAL A 113 0.99 -2.40 3.22
C VAL A 113 0.19 -3.16 2.16
N THR A 114 -1.02 -2.70 1.84
CA THR A 114 -1.83 -3.28 0.76
C THR A 114 -1.10 -3.20 -0.58
N GLN A 115 -0.46 -2.08 -0.88
CA GLN A 115 0.37 -1.88 -2.07
C GLN A 115 1.56 -2.86 -2.11
N LEU A 116 2.31 -2.99 -1.01
CA LEU A 116 3.46 -3.89 -0.92
C LEU A 116 3.06 -5.36 -1.10
N VAL A 117 2.01 -5.81 -0.41
CA VAL A 117 1.53 -7.19 -0.55
C VAL A 117 0.99 -7.45 -1.94
N SER A 118 0.27 -6.50 -2.54
CA SER A 118 -0.20 -6.61 -3.93
C SER A 118 0.96 -6.72 -4.92
N THR A 119 2.07 -6.01 -4.68
CA THR A 119 3.30 -6.11 -5.49
C THR A 119 3.92 -7.51 -5.39
N ILE A 120 3.99 -8.06 -4.18
CA ILE A 120 4.50 -9.43 -3.95
C ILE A 120 3.60 -10.47 -4.63
N CYS A 121 2.28 -10.32 -4.53
CA CYS A 121 1.32 -11.20 -5.19
C CYS A 121 1.46 -11.15 -6.71
N LEU A 122 1.64 -9.94 -7.27
CA LEU A 122 1.87 -9.75 -8.69
C LEU A 122 3.18 -10.40 -9.13
N ALA A 123 4.26 -10.21 -8.39
CA ALA A 123 5.55 -10.84 -8.65
C ALA A 123 5.47 -12.37 -8.63
N LYS A 124 4.78 -12.95 -7.64
CA LYS A 124 4.54 -14.41 -7.58
C LYS A 124 3.73 -14.92 -8.77
N CYS A 125 2.71 -14.19 -9.19
CA CYS A 125 1.90 -14.55 -10.34
C CYS A 125 2.75 -14.55 -11.63
N LEU A 126 3.65 -13.57 -11.78
CA LEU A 126 4.57 -13.46 -12.92
C LEU A 126 5.63 -14.58 -12.93
N CYS A 127 6.14 -14.98 -11.77
CA CYS A 127 7.15 -16.03 -11.67
C CYS A 127 6.58 -17.46 -11.87
N ASN A 128 5.28 -17.65 -11.66
CA ASN A 128 4.61 -18.97 -11.76
C ASN A 128 4.03 -19.25 -13.15
N ASN A 129 4.12 -18.29 -14.04
CA ASN A 129 3.78 -18.42 -15.46
C ASN A 129 5.04 -18.47 -16.32
#